data_1a90fa463dc959182a81c41166e8ed68
#
_entry.id   1a90fa463dc959182a81c41166e8ed68
#
_cell.length_a   1.000
_cell.length_b   1.000
_cell.length_c   1.000
_cell.angle_alpha   90.00
_cell.angle_beta   90.00
_cell.angle_gamma   90.00
#
_symmetry.space_group_name_H-M   'P 1'
#
loop_
_entity.id
_entity.type
_entity.pdbx_description
1 polymer ?
#
loop_
_entity_poly.entity_id
_entity_poly.type
_entity_poly.pdbx_seq_one_letter_code
_entity_poly.pdbx_strand_id
1 'polypeptide(L)'
;MIIWLANFFVSASTTMIVPFLSLYIETLSTHSNGYVQRWSGYVFGITFLMAFLVSPLWGRFGDKRGYKKILLLTGSGIAVSILLMGFVTSVHQLFFLRMAMGLVTGFIPTSLAMISAQTPKNTAGKTLGTLQMGQVSGSLFGPLLGGLLADNFGFTYTFFITSFVIFSAVILVLAGVREQPLHERGSKRVSYSRKEVLSYIFHQPALLVMMLLTMLIQIGNFSIQPLLALYVNELHGPVNLAFFSGLAFSATGLGSLLLARKWGDFGDRYGHHRILMILLTAAAVFFIPQALASSLSMLLVFRFLFGMVMGGLLPCITAAIRLKAPGSIQGEVLGYNVSFRFLGNVLGPLLGGVISSHFTISAAFYVTSFLFFAGACLLWITQRLQKESPANAR
;
A
#
# COMPACT_ATOMS: atom_id res chain seq x y z
N MET A 1 19.62 -8.56 10.55
CA MET A 1 20.16 -7.67 9.50
C MET A 1 19.87 -8.15 8.09
N ILE A 2 20.11 -9.40 7.72
CA ILE A 2 19.87 -9.94 6.37
C ILE A 2 18.42 -9.74 5.89
N ILE A 3 17.42 -10.11 6.69
CA ILE A 3 16.00 -9.96 6.35
C ILE A 3 15.61 -8.48 6.23
N TRP A 4 16.20 -7.59 6.99
CA TRP A 4 16.00 -6.15 6.85
C TRP A 4 16.48 -5.65 5.48
N LEU A 5 17.70 -6.02 5.08
CA LEU A 5 18.24 -5.71 3.75
C LEU A 5 17.38 -6.32 2.63
N ALA A 6 16.98 -7.57 2.77
CA ALA A 6 16.12 -8.22 1.79
C ALA A 6 14.76 -7.51 1.65
N ASN A 7 14.12 -7.11 2.76
CA ASN A 7 12.89 -6.33 2.72
C ASN A 7 13.09 -4.94 2.10
N PHE A 8 14.22 -4.29 2.38
CA PHE A 8 14.57 -3.03 1.75
C PHE A 8 14.69 -3.19 0.23
N PHE A 9 15.48 -4.15 -0.25
CA PHE A 9 15.69 -4.38 -1.68
C PHE A 9 14.40 -4.81 -2.39
N VAL A 10 13.63 -5.73 -1.83
CA VAL A 10 12.36 -6.17 -2.42
C VAL A 10 11.34 -5.04 -2.45
N SER A 11 11.23 -4.25 -1.37
CA SER A 11 10.33 -3.11 -1.32
C SER A 11 10.76 -2.00 -2.28
N ALA A 12 12.06 -1.65 -2.31
CA ALA A 12 12.59 -0.68 -3.26
C ALA A 12 12.30 -1.12 -4.70
N SER A 13 12.65 -2.34 -5.05
CA SER A 13 12.49 -2.89 -6.40
C SER A 13 11.03 -2.93 -6.86
N THR A 14 10.11 -3.36 -6.01
CA THR A 14 8.68 -3.40 -6.37
C THR A 14 8.09 -2.00 -6.57
N THR A 15 8.61 -1.00 -5.88
CA THR A 15 8.17 0.40 -6.01
C THR A 15 8.94 1.19 -7.07
N MET A 16 10.12 0.74 -7.50
CA MET A 16 10.89 1.34 -8.60
C MET A 16 10.11 1.41 -9.91
N ILE A 17 9.26 0.42 -10.16
CA ILE A 17 8.48 0.30 -11.40
C ILE A 17 7.30 1.28 -11.43
N VAL A 18 6.81 1.67 -10.26
CA VAL A 18 5.56 2.44 -10.11
C VAL A 18 5.57 3.77 -10.89
N PRO A 19 6.62 4.60 -10.85
CA PRO A 19 6.63 5.91 -11.49
C PRO A 19 6.56 5.87 -13.01
N PHE A 20 7.07 4.83 -13.64
CA PHE A 20 7.14 4.77 -15.10
C PHE A 20 6.22 3.73 -15.74
N LEU A 21 5.47 2.97 -14.94
CA LEU A 21 4.64 1.88 -15.48
C LEU A 21 3.57 2.38 -16.46
N SER A 22 2.91 3.50 -16.15
CA SER A 22 1.93 4.11 -17.06
C SER A 22 2.57 4.72 -18.30
N LEU A 23 3.77 5.29 -18.17
CA LEU A 23 4.57 5.75 -19.31
C LEU A 23 5.00 4.57 -20.20
N TYR A 24 5.35 3.43 -19.59
CA TYR A 24 5.66 2.22 -20.33
C TYR A 24 4.44 1.67 -21.09
N ILE A 25 3.23 1.72 -20.49
CA ILE A 25 1.98 1.37 -21.17
C ILE A 25 1.75 2.28 -22.38
N GLU A 26 2.06 3.56 -22.27
CA GLU A 26 1.97 4.53 -23.37
C GLU A 26 2.88 4.12 -24.54
N THR A 27 4.11 3.67 -24.29
CA THR A 27 5.02 3.19 -25.34
C THR A 27 4.58 1.88 -26.02
N LEU A 28 3.80 1.04 -25.32
CA LEU A 28 3.28 -0.23 -25.85
C LEU A 28 1.99 -0.07 -26.67
N SER A 29 1.44 1.14 -26.75
CA SER A 29 0.10 1.39 -27.30
C SER A 29 0.11 2.61 -28.22
N THR A 30 -0.48 2.46 -29.40
CA THR A 30 -0.78 3.56 -30.33
C THR A 30 -2.19 4.13 -30.11
N HIS A 31 -2.85 3.76 -29.02
CA HIS A 31 -4.23 4.11 -28.72
C HIS A 31 -4.33 5.48 -28.00
N SER A 32 -5.55 5.96 -27.82
CA SER A 32 -5.85 7.24 -27.17
C SER A 32 -5.38 7.30 -25.71
N ASN A 33 -5.17 8.51 -25.17
CA ASN A 33 -4.81 8.74 -23.76
C ASN A 33 -5.80 8.07 -22.81
N GLY A 34 -7.10 8.05 -23.10
CA GLY A 34 -8.10 7.37 -22.29
C GLY A 34 -7.91 5.85 -22.22
N TYR A 35 -7.38 5.23 -23.28
CA TYR A 35 -6.98 3.81 -23.25
C TYR A 35 -5.80 3.59 -22.29
N VAL A 36 -4.76 4.41 -22.38
CA VAL A 36 -3.57 4.32 -21.49
C VAL A 36 -3.97 4.47 -20.03
N GLN A 37 -4.82 5.44 -19.71
CA GLN A 37 -5.30 5.70 -18.35
C GLN A 37 -6.10 4.52 -17.79
N ARG A 38 -7.04 3.94 -18.55
CA ARG A 38 -7.81 2.75 -18.12
C ARG A 38 -6.91 1.54 -17.91
N TRP A 39 -6.05 1.25 -18.89
CA TRP A 39 -5.15 0.10 -18.77
C TRP A 39 -4.13 0.27 -17.66
N SER A 40 -3.67 1.48 -17.39
CA SER A 40 -2.86 1.77 -16.20
C SER A 40 -3.61 1.37 -14.93
N GLY A 41 -4.88 1.76 -14.80
CA GLY A 41 -5.72 1.34 -13.68
C GLY A 41 -5.87 -0.18 -13.57
N TYR A 42 -6.10 -0.89 -14.68
CA TYR A 42 -6.24 -2.35 -14.69
C TYR A 42 -4.92 -3.07 -14.33
N VAL A 43 -3.81 -2.63 -14.90
CA VAL A 43 -2.47 -3.22 -14.67
C VAL A 43 -2.01 -3.02 -13.22
N PHE A 44 -2.31 -1.88 -12.61
CA PHE A 44 -2.06 -1.67 -11.19
C PHE A 44 -3.03 -2.48 -10.31
N GLY A 45 -4.32 -2.45 -10.61
CA GLY A 45 -5.37 -3.09 -9.81
C GLY A 45 -5.27 -4.61 -9.78
N ILE A 46 -4.93 -5.27 -10.92
CA ILE A 46 -4.84 -6.74 -11.00
C ILE A 46 -3.79 -7.31 -10.06
N THR A 47 -2.67 -6.62 -9.88
CA THR A 47 -1.61 -7.06 -8.96
C THR A 47 -2.13 -7.13 -7.52
N PHE A 48 -2.85 -6.12 -7.08
CA PHE A 48 -3.42 -6.10 -5.73
C PHE A 48 -4.57 -7.10 -5.57
N LEU A 49 -5.38 -7.30 -6.62
CA LEU A 49 -6.44 -8.31 -6.60
C LEU A 49 -5.86 -9.71 -6.40
N MET A 50 -4.84 -10.08 -7.16
CA MET A 50 -4.18 -11.38 -7.01
C MET A 50 -3.49 -11.50 -5.65
N ALA A 51 -2.78 -10.47 -5.19
CA ALA A 51 -2.16 -10.44 -3.88
C ALA A 51 -3.20 -10.64 -2.75
N PHE A 52 -4.37 -10.00 -2.85
CA PHE A 52 -5.47 -10.17 -1.90
C PHE A 52 -5.96 -11.62 -1.84
N LEU A 53 -6.20 -12.24 -3.00
CA LEU A 53 -6.71 -13.61 -3.09
C LEU A 53 -5.72 -14.66 -2.54
N VAL A 54 -4.42 -14.44 -2.77
CA VAL A 54 -3.38 -15.43 -2.45
C VAL A 54 -2.71 -15.18 -1.10
N SER A 55 -2.78 -13.97 -0.54
CA SER A 55 -2.15 -13.62 0.73
C SER A 55 -2.43 -14.60 1.88
N PRO A 56 -3.68 -15.09 2.11
CA PRO A 56 -3.95 -16.09 3.15
C PRO A 56 -3.30 -17.43 2.90
N LEU A 57 -3.06 -17.78 1.63
CA LEU A 57 -2.44 -19.06 1.26
C LEU A 57 -0.94 -19.04 1.60
N TRP A 58 -0.25 -17.96 1.32
CA TRP A 58 1.19 -17.82 1.64
C TRP A 58 1.45 -17.92 3.14
N GLY A 59 0.60 -17.33 3.98
CA GLY A 59 0.68 -17.49 5.44
C GLY A 59 0.58 -18.96 5.86
N ARG A 60 -0.45 -19.67 5.39
CA ARG A 60 -0.65 -21.10 5.71
C ARG A 60 0.46 -22.00 5.17
N PHE A 61 0.98 -21.71 3.99
CA PHE A 61 2.11 -22.48 3.43
C PHE A 61 3.39 -22.23 4.23
N GLY A 62 3.65 -20.98 4.68
CA GLY A 62 4.76 -20.64 5.54
C GLY A 62 4.73 -21.42 6.86
N ASP A 63 3.57 -21.48 7.51
CA ASP A 63 3.38 -22.22 8.76
C ASP A 63 3.61 -23.73 8.60
N LYS A 64 3.26 -24.32 7.43
CA LYS A 64 3.36 -25.75 7.19
C LYS A 64 4.71 -26.20 6.59
N ARG A 65 5.27 -25.44 5.66
CA ARG A 65 6.44 -25.85 4.86
C ARG A 65 7.71 -25.08 5.18
N GLY A 66 7.62 -24.13 6.11
CA GLY A 66 8.73 -23.25 6.48
C GLY A 66 8.70 -21.94 5.72
N TYR A 67 9.00 -20.86 6.42
CA TYR A 67 8.96 -19.50 5.89
C TYR A 67 10.08 -19.21 4.88
N LYS A 68 11.29 -19.77 5.07
CA LYS A 68 12.42 -19.55 4.17
C LYS A 68 12.09 -20.00 2.74
N LYS A 69 11.48 -21.19 2.58
CA LYS A 69 11.09 -21.71 1.26
C LYS A 69 10.10 -20.77 0.56
N ILE A 70 9.15 -20.21 1.31
CA ILE A 70 8.16 -19.27 0.77
C ILE A 70 8.82 -17.96 0.37
N LEU A 71 9.76 -17.44 1.17
CA LEU A 71 10.54 -16.25 0.82
C LEU A 71 11.31 -16.43 -0.49
N LEU A 72 11.97 -17.57 -0.65
CA LEU A 72 12.71 -17.88 -1.89
C LEU A 72 11.77 -17.99 -3.09
N LEU A 73 10.65 -18.71 -2.94
CA LEU A 73 9.66 -18.88 -4.02
C LEU A 73 9.03 -17.55 -4.42
N THR A 74 8.55 -16.78 -3.45
CA THR A 74 7.86 -15.52 -3.73
C THR A 74 8.83 -14.45 -4.24
N GLY A 75 10.02 -14.34 -3.66
CA GLY A 75 11.06 -13.43 -4.13
C GLY A 75 11.52 -13.75 -5.56
N SER A 76 11.80 -15.02 -5.87
CA SER A 76 12.17 -15.44 -7.23
C SER A 76 11.01 -15.22 -8.21
N GLY A 77 9.78 -15.51 -7.81
CA GLY A 77 8.61 -15.30 -8.65
C GLY A 77 8.40 -13.81 -9.00
N ILE A 78 8.58 -12.90 -8.03
CA ILE A 78 8.54 -11.45 -8.28
C ILE A 78 9.66 -11.05 -9.24
N ALA A 79 10.90 -11.52 -9.01
CA ALA A 79 12.05 -11.20 -9.86
C ALA A 79 11.84 -11.66 -11.30
N VAL A 80 11.39 -12.90 -11.51
CA VAL A 80 11.09 -13.44 -12.85
C VAL A 80 9.96 -12.65 -13.52
N SER A 81 8.87 -12.34 -12.79
CA SER A 81 7.78 -11.54 -13.34
C SER A 81 8.25 -10.17 -13.84
N ILE A 82 9.10 -9.50 -13.06
CA ILE A 82 9.67 -8.20 -13.42
C ILE A 82 10.66 -8.33 -14.60
N LEU A 83 11.48 -9.37 -14.61
CA LEU A 83 12.39 -9.64 -15.72
C LEU A 83 11.62 -9.77 -17.04
N LEU A 84 10.55 -10.55 -17.02
CA LEU A 84 9.74 -10.78 -18.21
C LEU A 84 8.98 -9.53 -18.67
N MET A 85 8.66 -8.58 -17.77
CA MET A 85 8.07 -7.29 -18.15
C MET A 85 8.97 -6.46 -19.07
N GLY A 86 10.29 -6.66 -19.04
CA GLY A 86 11.22 -6.01 -19.97
C GLY A 86 11.15 -6.52 -21.43
N PHE A 87 10.48 -7.65 -21.67
CA PHE A 87 10.35 -8.25 -23.00
C PHE A 87 8.94 -8.12 -23.60
N VAL A 88 8.00 -7.50 -22.90
CA VAL A 88 6.62 -7.41 -23.40
C VAL A 88 6.50 -6.44 -24.58
N THR A 89 5.63 -6.79 -25.52
CA THR A 89 5.34 -6.01 -26.72
C THR A 89 3.89 -5.51 -26.75
N SER A 90 3.09 -5.89 -25.75
CA SER A 90 1.70 -5.45 -25.66
C SER A 90 1.24 -5.24 -24.22
N VAL A 91 0.24 -4.37 -24.04
CA VAL A 91 -0.34 -4.06 -22.73
C VAL A 91 -1.00 -5.29 -22.09
N HIS A 92 -1.55 -6.21 -22.91
CA HIS A 92 -2.15 -7.44 -22.41
C HIS A 92 -1.11 -8.38 -21.80
N GLN A 93 0.07 -8.53 -22.42
CA GLN A 93 1.18 -9.31 -21.85
C GLN A 93 1.61 -8.72 -20.50
N LEU A 94 1.75 -7.39 -20.44
CA LEU A 94 2.07 -6.68 -19.19
C LEU A 94 1.01 -6.94 -18.11
N PHE A 95 -0.28 -6.93 -18.46
CA PHE A 95 -1.38 -7.22 -17.54
C PHE A 95 -1.27 -8.64 -16.96
N PHE A 96 -1.03 -9.67 -17.80
CA PHE A 96 -0.87 -11.04 -17.32
C PHE A 96 0.38 -11.23 -16.46
N LEU A 97 1.49 -10.55 -16.76
CA LEU A 97 2.69 -10.60 -15.92
C LEU A 97 2.47 -9.89 -14.58
N ARG A 98 1.73 -8.79 -14.55
CA ARG A 98 1.31 -8.11 -13.31
C ARG A 98 0.35 -8.98 -12.49
N MET A 99 -0.51 -9.74 -13.15
CA MET A 99 -1.35 -10.76 -12.52
C MET A 99 -0.48 -11.87 -11.88
N ALA A 100 0.47 -12.41 -12.63
CA ALA A 100 1.43 -13.41 -12.13
C ALA A 100 2.27 -12.88 -10.96
N MET A 101 2.76 -11.64 -11.05
CA MET A 101 3.46 -10.97 -9.97
C MET A 101 2.60 -10.86 -8.71
N GLY A 102 1.30 -10.54 -8.85
CA GLY A 102 0.35 -10.49 -7.73
C GLY A 102 0.20 -11.85 -7.03
N LEU A 103 0.17 -12.95 -7.80
CA LEU A 103 0.07 -14.31 -7.25
C LEU A 103 1.27 -14.68 -6.37
N VAL A 104 2.46 -14.17 -6.68
CA VAL A 104 3.69 -14.43 -5.92
C VAL A 104 4.03 -13.30 -4.91
N THR A 105 3.16 -12.31 -4.73
CA THR A 105 3.38 -11.22 -3.78
C THR A 105 3.13 -11.69 -2.34
N GLY A 106 4.14 -12.30 -1.74
CA GLY A 106 4.06 -12.82 -0.37
C GLY A 106 5.34 -12.60 0.44
N PHE A 107 6.40 -12.05 -0.15
CA PHE A 107 7.71 -11.95 0.48
C PHE A 107 7.69 -11.14 1.80
N ILE A 108 7.21 -9.92 1.77
CA ILE A 108 7.21 -9.03 2.95
C ILE A 108 6.35 -9.56 4.10
N PRO A 109 5.06 -9.93 3.90
CA PRO A 109 4.27 -10.50 4.99
C PRO A 109 4.86 -11.82 5.53
N THR A 110 5.45 -12.65 4.69
CA THR A 110 6.12 -13.88 5.11
C THR A 110 7.37 -13.59 5.94
N SER A 111 8.16 -12.57 5.58
CA SER A 111 9.34 -12.16 6.35
C SER A 111 8.97 -11.64 7.74
N LEU A 112 7.88 -10.84 7.82
CA LEU A 112 7.34 -10.36 9.10
C LEU A 112 6.83 -11.51 9.96
N ALA A 113 6.13 -12.48 9.37
CA ALA A 113 5.63 -13.66 10.06
C ALA A 113 6.78 -14.52 10.60
N MET A 114 7.81 -14.77 9.79
CA MET A 114 9.00 -15.53 10.18
C MET A 114 9.71 -14.89 11.40
N ILE A 115 9.99 -13.59 11.33
CA ILE A 115 10.65 -12.87 12.41
C ILE A 115 9.77 -12.80 13.66
N SER A 116 8.46 -12.59 13.51
CA SER A 116 7.52 -12.62 14.62
C SER A 116 7.49 -13.98 15.33
N ALA A 117 7.59 -15.08 14.56
CA ALA A 117 7.62 -16.43 15.11
C ALA A 117 8.92 -16.76 15.87
N GLN A 118 10.05 -16.18 15.48
CA GLN A 118 11.38 -16.44 16.05
C GLN A 118 11.80 -15.46 17.14
N THR A 119 11.07 -14.34 17.30
CA THR A 119 11.46 -13.29 18.26
C THR A 119 10.72 -13.45 19.59
N PRO A 120 11.41 -13.33 20.74
CA PRO A 120 10.78 -13.31 22.05
C PRO A 120 9.76 -12.17 22.19
N LYS A 121 8.67 -12.40 22.96
CA LYS A 121 7.56 -11.43 23.10
C LYS A 121 8.01 -10.06 23.60
N ASN A 122 8.99 -10.01 24.50
CA ASN A 122 9.50 -8.76 25.09
C ASN A 122 10.27 -7.88 24.11
N THR A 123 10.83 -8.43 23.02
CA THR A 123 11.61 -7.69 22.01
C THR A 123 10.93 -7.65 20.64
N ALA A 124 9.81 -8.34 20.48
CA ALA A 124 9.11 -8.49 19.20
C ALA A 124 8.72 -7.14 18.57
N GLY A 125 8.22 -6.19 19.37
CA GLY A 125 7.84 -4.87 18.89
C GLY A 125 9.01 -4.10 18.28
N LYS A 126 10.17 -4.08 18.98
CA LYS A 126 11.38 -3.41 18.49
C LYS A 126 11.91 -4.07 17.21
N THR A 127 11.97 -5.39 17.20
CA THR A 127 12.51 -6.16 16.05
C THR A 127 11.63 -6.01 14.80
N LEU A 128 10.30 -6.13 14.94
CA LEU A 128 9.36 -5.94 13.85
C LEU A 128 9.33 -4.49 13.36
N GLY A 129 9.42 -3.51 14.27
CA GLY A 129 9.54 -2.10 13.91
C GLY A 129 10.81 -1.82 13.09
N THR A 130 11.95 -2.38 13.49
CA THR A 130 13.20 -2.26 12.72
C THR A 130 13.05 -2.90 11.33
N LEU A 131 12.41 -4.08 11.24
CA LEU A 131 12.19 -4.75 9.97
C LEU A 131 11.28 -3.93 9.04
N GLN A 132 10.25 -3.32 9.61
CA GLN A 132 9.31 -2.47 8.88
C GLN A 132 9.97 -1.18 8.37
N MET A 133 10.96 -0.62 9.10
CA MET A 133 11.76 0.50 8.60
C MET A 133 12.49 0.16 7.30
N GLY A 134 13.02 -1.05 7.15
CA GLY A 134 13.61 -1.50 5.89
C GLY A 134 12.62 -1.43 4.72
N GLN A 135 11.41 -1.94 4.93
CA GLN A 135 10.34 -1.87 3.93
C GLN A 135 9.96 -0.42 3.58
N VAL A 136 9.75 0.42 4.58
CA VAL A 136 9.35 1.82 4.39
C VAL A 136 10.44 2.60 3.67
N SER A 137 11.70 2.44 4.07
CA SER A 137 12.83 3.09 3.38
C SER A 137 12.94 2.61 1.94
N GLY A 138 12.77 1.31 1.67
CA GLY A 138 12.75 0.78 0.31
C GLY A 138 11.64 1.40 -0.53
N SER A 139 10.42 1.47 0.00
CA SER A 139 9.29 2.06 -0.72
C SER A 139 9.42 3.57 -0.95
N LEU A 140 10.20 4.26 -0.14
CA LEU A 140 10.49 5.68 -0.28
C LEU A 140 11.52 5.95 -1.39
N PHE A 141 12.65 5.22 -1.35
CA PHE A 141 13.73 5.42 -2.31
C PHE A 141 13.48 4.74 -3.65
N GLY A 142 12.67 3.67 -3.66
CA GLY A 142 12.36 2.92 -4.87
C GLY A 142 11.89 3.77 -6.04
N PRO A 143 10.80 4.57 -5.88
CA PRO A 143 10.28 5.38 -6.97
C PRO A 143 11.29 6.39 -7.52
N LEU A 144 12.10 7.00 -6.66
CA LEU A 144 13.13 7.95 -7.06
C LEU A 144 14.24 7.27 -7.88
N LEU A 145 14.74 6.14 -7.39
CA LEU A 145 15.76 5.35 -8.08
C LEU A 145 15.21 4.78 -9.40
N GLY A 146 13.96 4.31 -9.40
CA GLY A 146 13.30 3.78 -10.57
C GLY A 146 13.13 4.82 -11.67
N GLY A 147 12.72 6.03 -11.30
CA GLY A 147 12.62 7.14 -12.24
C GLY A 147 13.97 7.55 -12.82
N LEU A 148 15.00 7.65 -11.96
CA LEU A 148 16.37 7.95 -12.38
C LEU A 148 16.90 6.90 -13.38
N LEU A 149 16.71 5.63 -13.10
CA LEU A 149 17.13 4.54 -13.97
C LEU A 149 16.37 4.55 -15.30
N ALA A 150 15.07 4.79 -15.25
CA ALA A 150 14.23 4.80 -16.45
C ALA A 150 14.60 5.95 -17.40
N ASP A 151 14.90 7.14 -16.90
CA ASP A 151 15.34 8.27 -17.73
C ASP A 151 16.74 8.08 -18.32
N ASN A 152 17.68 7.43 -17.59
CA ASN A 152 19.05 7.27 -18.06
C ASN A 152 19.27 6.01 -18.91
N PHE A 153 18.61 4.91 -18.59
CA PHE A 153 18.84 3.59 -19.23
C PHE A 153 17.61 3.08 -20.01
N GLY A 154 16.45 3.76 -19.90
CA GLY A 154 15.20 3.32 -20.47
C GLY A 154 14.47 2.26 -19.63
N PHE A 155 13.20 2.02 -19.99
CA PHE A 155 12.30 1.16 -19.20
C PHE A 155 12.77 -0.30 -19.16
N THR A 156 13.19 -0.86 -20.29
CA THR A 156 13.62 -2.26 -20.41
C THR A 156 14.78 -2.58 -19.48
N TYR A 157 15.85 -1.78 -19.52
CA TYR A 157 16.99 -1.99 -18.64
C TYR A 157 16.65 -1.77 -17.18
N THR A 158 15.72 -0.86 -16.88
CA THR A 158 15.23 -0.65 -15.50
C THR A 158 14.52 -1.89 -14.96
N PHE A 159 13.73 -2.60 -15.76
CA PHE A 159 13.16 -3.89 -15.37
C PHE A 159 14.25 -4.93 -15.08
N PHE A 160 15.29 -5.01 -15.92
CA PHE A 160 16.38 -5.96 -15.72
C PHE A 160 17.17 -5.67 -14.44
N ILE A 161 17.56 -4.41 -14.22
CA ILE A 161 18.27 -3.99 -13.00
C ILE A 161 17.40 -4.28 -11.76
N THR A 162 16.12 -3.94 -11.81
CA THR A 162 15.17 -4.19 -10.72
C THR A 162 15.06 -5.69 -10.40
N SER A 163 14.95 -6.53 -11.43
CA SER A 163 14.91 -7.98 -11.25
C SER A 163 16.20 -8.51 -10.64
N PHE A 164 17.36 -8.05 -11.11
CA PHE A 164 18.66 -8.44 -10.56
C PHE A 164 18.81 -8.08 -9.08
N VAL A 165 18.35 -6.90 -8.67
CA VAL A 165 18.36 -6.49 -7.26
C VAL A 165 17.50 -7.42 -6.40
N ILE A 166 16.33 -7.86 -6.89
CA ILE A 166 15.49 -8.82 -6.16
C ILE A 166 16.16 -10.20 -6.11
N PHE A 167 16.75 -10.67 -7.21
CA PHE A 167 17.51 -11.94 -7.18
C PHE A 167 18.66 -11.88 -6.17
N SER A 168 19.37 -10.75 -6.09
CA SER A 168 20.43 -10.55 -5.09
C SER A 168 19.87 -10.66 -3.67
N ALA A 169 18.68 -10.07 -3.40
CA ALA A 169 17.99 -10.22 -2.12
C ALA A 169 17.59 -11.67 -1.84
N VAL A 170 17.13 -12.42 -2.84
CA VAL A 170 16.81 -13.85 -2.73
C VAL A 170 18.05 -14.67 -2.39
N ILE A 171 19.19 -14.39 -3.05
CA ILE A 171 20.47 -15.06 -2.77
C ILE A 171 20.93 -14.75 -1.34
N LEU A 172 20.80 -13.50 -0.87
CA LEU A 172 21.10 -13.13 0.51
C LEU A 172 20.27 -13.93 1.52
N VAL A 173 18.99 -14.12 1.23
CA VAL A 173 18.09 -14.95 2.07
C VAL A 173 18.51 -16.42 2.00
N LEU A 174 18.84 -16.95 0.83
CA LEU A 174 19.27 -18.34 0.63
C LEU A 174 20.52 -18.65 1.44
N ALA A 175 21.54 -17.79 1.32
CA ALA A 175 22.85 -18.00 1.94
C ALA A 175 22.84 -17.67 3.46
N GLY A 176 22.17 -16.60 3.86
CA GLY A 176 22.34 -16.04 5.19
C GLY A 176 21.22 -16.32 6.19
N VAL A 177 20.03 -16.75 5.75
CA VAL A 177 18.92 -17.02 6.66
C VAL A 177 18.89 -18.50 7.04
N ARG A 178 19.00 -18.77 8.34
CA ARG A 178 18.78 -20.10 8.91
C ARG A 178 17.40 -20.12 9.55
N GLU A 179 16.56 -21.03 9.10
CA GLU A 179 15.24 -21.25 9.68
C GLU A 179 15.37 -22.14 10.91
N GLN A 180 14.92 -21.65 12.06
CA GLN A 180 14.81 -22.49 13.24
C GLN A 180 13.54 -23.31 13.16
N PRO A 181 13.57 -24.60 13.55
CA PRO A 181 12.35 -25.40 13.62
C PRO A 181 11.29 -24.67 14.45
N LEU A 182 10.10 -24.54 13.89
CA LEU A 182 8.97 -23.99 14.63
C LEU A 182 8.71 -24.92 15.81
N HIS A 183 9.11 -24.47 17.01
CA HIS A 183 8.63 -25.14 18.23
C HIS A 183 7.11 -25.03 18.21
N GLU A 184 6.43 -26.17 18.29
CA GLU A 184 4.98 -26.23 18.45
C GLU A 184 4.60 -25.36 19.65
N ARG A 185 4.22 -24.12 19.37
CA ARG A 185 3.63 -23.26 20.39
C ARG A 185 2.27 -23.80 20.72
N GLY A 186 2.21 -24.71 21.67
CA GLY A 186 1.01 -25.24 22.27
C GLY A 186 0.20 -24.20 23.06
N SER A 187 -0.02 -23.02 22.53
CA SER A 187 -1.07 -22.17 23.04
C SER A 187 -2.35 -22.51 22.27
N LYS A 188 -3.26 -23.22 22.91
CA LYS A 188 -4.67 -23.30 22.47
C LYS A 188 -5.20 -21.87 22.36
N ARG A 189 -5.05 -21.26 21.17
CA ARG A 189 -5.81 -20.05 20.84
C ARG A 189 -7.26 -20.48 20.87
N VAL A 190 -8.06 -19.89 21.73
CA VAL A 190 -9.51 -19.98 21.64
C VAL A 190 -9.85 -19.52 20.22
N SER A 191 -10.19 -20.44 19.36
CA SER A 191 -10.55 -20.16 17.97
C SER A 191 -12.02 -19.84 17.96
N TYR A 192 -12.35 -18.57 17.83
CA TYR A 192 -13.71 -18.17 17.55
C TYR A 192 -14.10 -18.57 16.13
N SER A 193 -15.36 -18.92 15.94
CA SER A 193 -15.88 -19.19 14.61
C SER A 193 -15.83 -17.91 13.76
N ARG A 194 -15.41 -18.03 12.49
CA ARG A 194 -15.42 -16.89 11.55
C ARG A 194 -16.78 -16.17 11.51
N LYS A 195 -17.88 -16.94 11.64
CA LYS A 195 -19.24 -16.39 11.69
C LYS A 195 -19.46 -15.52 12.91
N GLU A 196 -18.96 -15.90 14.07
CA GLU A 196 -19.08 -15.15 15.33
C GLU A 196 -18.33 -13.81 15.24
N VAL A 197 -17.10 -13.82 14.74
CA VAL A 197 -16.30 -12.58 14.57
C VAL A 197 -16.94 -11.65 13.55
N LEU A 198 -17.40 -12.16 12.41
CA LEU A 198 -18.11 -11.36 11.41
C LEU A 198 -19.41 -10.79 11.99
N SER A 199 -20.20 -11.61 12.68
CA SER A 199 -21.43 -11.16 13.35
C SER A 199 -21.11 -10.04 14.34
N TYR A 200 -20.05 -10.18 15.15
CA TYR A 200 -19.63 -9.14 16.08
C TYR A 200 -19.28 -7.84 15.36
N ILE A 201 -18.50 -7.91 14.27
CA ILE A 201 -18.13 -6.72 13.48
C ILE A 201 -19.37 -6.01 12.93
N PHE A 202 -20.32 -6.76 12.38
CA PHE A 202 -21.55 -6.18 11.81
C PHE A 202 -22.49 -5.58 12.87
N HIS A 203 -22.47 -6.11 14.09
CA HIS A 203 -23.25 -5.54 15.22
C HIS A 203 -22.54 -4.36 15.92
N GLN A 204 -21.29 -4.07 15.53
CA GLN A 204 -20.52 -2.93 16.05
C GLN A 204 -20.30 -1.87 14.97
N PRO A 205 -21.22 -0.90 14.78
CA PRO A 205 -21.13 0.08 13.68
C PRO A 205 -19.81 0.85 13.66
N ALA A 206 -19.21 1.09 14.83
CA ALA A 206 -17.94 1.78 14.92
C ALA A 206 -16.77 1.00 14.31
N LEU A 207 -16.72 -0.33 14.46
CA LEU A 207 -15.70 -1.17 13.85
C LEU A 207 -15.89 -1.22 12.34
N LEU A 208 -17.12 -1.41 11.89
CA LEU A 208 -17.44 -1.43 10.46
C LEU A 208 -17.05 -0.10 9.80
N VAL A 209 -17.38 1.03 10.41
CA VAL A 209 -17.01 2.36 9.89
C VAL A 209 -15.49 2.52 9.82
N MET A 210 -14.72 2.07 10.83
CA MET A 210 -13.25 2.12 10.77
C MET A 210 -12.69 1.29 9.61
N MET A 211 -13.26 0.11 9.33
CA MET A 211 -12.86 -0.73 8.19
C MET A 211 -13.22 -0.08 6.85
N LEU A 212 -14.42 0.50 6.74
CA LEU A 212 -14.82 1.25 5.55
C LEU A 212 -13.92 2.47 5.33
N LEU A 213 -13.56 3.20 6.38
CA LEU A 213 -12.60 4.30 6.29
C LEU A 213 -11.22 3.83 5.84
N THR A 214 -10.75 2.67 6.32
CA THR A 214 -9.50 2.07 5.82
C THR A 214 -9.59 1.82 4.31
N MET A 215 -10.68 1.28 3.83
CA MET A 215 -10.91 1.05 2.40
C MET A 215 -10.95 2.37 1.61
N LEU A 216 -11.70 3.38 2.07
CA LEU A 216 -11.79 4.69 1.43
C LEU A 216 -10.44 5.41 1.35
N ILE A 217 -9.65 5.38 2.43
CA ILE A 217 -8.31 5.95 2.46
C ILE A 217 -7.42 5.29 1.41
N GLN A 218 -7.50 3.97 1.29
CA GLN A 218 -6.70 3.25 0.31
C GLN A 218 -7.20 3.47 -1.13
N ILE A 219 -8.50 3.55 -1.34
CA ILE A 219 -9.05 3.96 -2.64
C ILE A 219 -8.47 5.33 -3.03
N GLY A 220 -8.55 6.31 -2.14
CA GLY A 220 -8.03 7.65 -2.41
C GLY A 220 -6.52 7.66 -2.68
N ASN A 221 -5.73 6.96 -1.87
CA ASN A 221 -4.28 6.90 -2.05
C ASN A 221 -3.85 6.20 -3.35
N PHE A 222 -4.55 5.14 -3.75
CA PHE A 222 -4.16 4.33 -4.90
C PHE A 222 -4.85 4.76 -6.21
N SER A 223 -5.91 5.58 -6.18
CA SER A 223 -6.58 6.08 -7.39
C SER A 223 -5.67 6.94 -8.27
N ILE A 224 -4.77 7.70 -7.65
CA ILE A 224 -3.87 8.62 -8.35
C ILE A 224 -2.58 7.93 -8.80
N GLN A 225 -2.20 6.81 -8.21
CA GLN A 225 -0.91 6.17 -8.52
C GLN A 225 -0.72 5.85 -10.01
N PRO A 226 -1.67 5.24 -10.74
CA PRO A 226 -1.51 4.98 -12.16
C PRO A 226 -1.53 6.23 -13.05
N LEU A 227 -1.98 7.35 -12.52
CA LEU A 227 -2.17 8.59 -13.25
C LEU A 227 -1.06 9.61 -13.01
N LEU A 228 -0.31 9.44 -11.92
CA LEU A 228 0.61 10.48 -11.43
C LEU A 228 1.70 10.82 -12.44
N ALA A 229 2.27 9.81 -13.12
CA ALA A 229 3.30 10.05 -14.12
C ALA A 229 2.73 10.76 -15.37
N LEU A 230 1.53 10.39 -15.79
CA LEU A 230 0.83 11.06 -16.89
C LEU A 230 0.51 12.52 -16.53
N TYR A 231 0.12 12.77 -15.28
CA TYR A 231 -0.14 14.13 -14.80
C TYR A 231 1.14 14.97 -14.68
N VAL A 232 2.25 14.37 -14.24
CA VAL A 232 3.56 15.03 -14.26
C VAL A 232 3.97 15.40 -15.70
N ASN A 233 3.68 14.55 -16.69
CA ASN A 233 3.91 14.86 -18.09
C ASN A 233 3.11 16.07 -18.57
N GLU A 234 1.84 16.19 -18.17
CA GLU A 234 1.00 17.36 -18.48
C GLU A 234 1.56 18.66 -17.90
N LEU A 235 2.17 18.62 -16.70
CA LEU A 235 2.65 19.80 -15.96
C LEU A 235 4.09 20.21 -16.29
N HIS A 236 4.94 19.23 -16.65
CA HIS A 236 6.39 19.45 -16.79
C HIS A 236 6.93 19.14 -18.19
N GLY A 237 6.20 18.31 -18.94
CA GLY A 237 6.67 17.79 -20.24
C GLY A 237 7.59 16.57 -20.10
N PRO A 238 8.20 16.13 -21.21
CA PRO A 238 8.86 14.82 -21.30
C PRO A 238 10.28 14.76 -20.72
N VAL A 239 10.88 15.91 -20.36
CA VAL A 239 12.29 15.93 -19.91
C VAL A 239 12.42 15.37 -18.48
N ASN A 240 13.24 14.33 -18.30
CA ASN A 240 13.43 13.64 -17.01
C ASN A 240 12.10 13.24 -16.36
N LEU A 241 11.14 12.83 -17.17
CA LEU A 241 9.77 12.60 -16.75
C LEU A 241 9.63 11.50 -15.70
N ALA A 242 10.36 10.38 -15.86
CA ALA A 242 10.30 9.29 -14.92
C ALA A 242 10.93 9.67 -13.57
N PHE A 243 12.00 10.47 -13.55
CA PHE A 243 12.60 10.99 -12.33
C PHE A 243 11.63 11.90 -11.56
N PHE A 244 11.02 12.88 -12.24
CA PHE A 244 10.07 13.79 -11.58
C PHE A 244 8.80 13.08 -11.14
N SER A 245 8.36 12.07 -11.87
CA SER A 245 7.30 11.18 -11.42
C SER A 245 7.69 10.43 -10.16
N GLY A 246 8.90 9.85 -10.11
CA GLY A 246 9.45 9.21 -8.93
C GLY A 246 9.55 10.16 -7.74
N LEU A 247 9.95 11.41 -7.97
CA LEU A 247 10.00 12.46 -6.95
C LEU A 247 8.60 12.76 -6.39
N ALA A 248 7.57 12.83 -7.25
CA ALA A 248 6.19 13.06 -6.84
C ALA A 248 5.63 11.90 -5.98
N PHE A 249 6.00 10.66 -6.27
CA PHE A 249 5.69 9.52 -5.42
C PHE A 249 6.42 9.60 -4.07
N SER A 250 7.74 9.84 -4.11
CA SER A 250 8.60 9.91 -2.92
C SER A 250 8.26 11.08 -2.00
N ALA A 251 7.79 12.21 -2.54
CA ALA A 251 7.35 13.36 -1.76
C ALA A 251 6.26 12.98 -0.73
N THR A 252 5.27 12.16 -1.15
CA THR A 252 4.23 11.66 -0.23
C THR A 252 4.84 10.75 0.85
N GLY A 253 5.77 9.88 0.49
CA GLY A 253 6.47 8.99 1.44
C GLY A 253 7.29 9.78 2.46
N LEU A 254 8.04 10.79 2.03
CA LEU A 254 8.81 11.69 2.89
C LEU A 254 7.92 12.42 3.90
N GLY A 255 6.83 13.03 3.43
CA GLY A 255 5.86 13.68 4.30
C GLY A 255 5.30 12.74 5.36
N SER A 256 4.95 11.51 4.96
CA SER A 256 4.42 10.49 5.86
C SER A 256 5.39 10.14 6.99
N LEU A 257 6.67 9.93 6.67
CA LEU A 257 7.70 9.60 7.66
C LEU A 257 7.90 10.69 8.71
N LEU A 258 7.85 11.96 8.32
CA LEU A 258 8.11 13.09 9.21
C LEU A 258 7.11 13.19 10.36
N LEU A 259 5.83 12.93 10.11
CA LEU A 259 4.78 13.13 11.10
C LEU A 259 4.12 11.86 11.61
N ALA A 260 4.43 10.67 11.08
CA ALA A 260 3.79 9.42 11.48
C ALA A 260 3.82 9.19 13.00
N ARG A 261 4.98 9.41 13.64
CA ARG A 261 5.13 9.26 15.09
C ARG A 261 4.31 10.31 15.87
N LYS A 262 4.37 11.57 15.44
CA LYS A 262 3.65 12.67 16.12
C LYS A 262 2.14 12.47 16.06
N TRP A 263 1.60 11.94 14.96
CA TRP A 263 0.18 11.62 14.85
C TRP A 263 -0.26 10.51 15.81
N GLY A 264 0.60 9.53 16.08
CA GLY A 264 0.38 8.54 17.13
C GLY A 264 0.24 9.21 18.51
N ASP A 265 1.25 10.01 18.89
CA ASP A 265 1.27 10.75 20.16
C ASP A 265 0.04 11.69 20.30
N PHE A 266 -0.37 12.37 19.23
CA PHE A 266 -1.59 13.18 19.22
C PHE A 266 -2.85 12.34 19.35
N GLY A 267 -2.92 11.18 18.69
CA GLY A 267 -4.02 10.23 18.81
C GLY A 267 -4.22 9.74 20.25
N ASP A 268 -3.12 9.41 20.93
CA ASP A 268 -3.14 8.98 22.33
C ASP A 268 -3.58 10.12 23.27
N ARG A 269 -3.14 11.36 23.00
CA ARG A 269 -3.42 12.53 23.85
C ARG A 269 -4.81 13.12 23.64
N TYR A 270 -5.25 13.27 22.39
CA TYR A 270 -6.49 13.98 22.02
C TYR A 270 -7.62 13.06 21.57
N GLY A 271 -7.35 11.76 21.47
CA GLY A 271 -8.26 10.73 21.00
C GLY A 271 -8.16 10.49 19.50
N HIS A 272 -7.99 9.21 19.12
CA HIS A 272 -7.78 8.77 17.74
C HIS A 272 -8.90 9.20 16.78
N HIS A 273 -10.14 9.24 17.23
CA HIS A 273 -11.29 9.67 16.41
C HIS A 273 -11.21 11.14 15.98
N ARG A 274 -10.82 12.04 16.90
CA ARG A 274 -10.67 13.47 16.60
C ARG A 274 -9.53 13.71 15.61
N ILE A 275 -8.38 13.07 15.88
CA ILE A 275 -7.23 13.18 15.00
C ILE A 275 -7.57 12.61 13.62
N LEU A 276 -8.23 11.46 13.54
CA LEU A 276 -8.65 10.88 12.27
C LEU A 276 -9.58 11.80 11.47
N MET A 277 -10.51 12.48 12.13
CA MET A 277 -11.41 13.46 11.47
C MET A 277 -10.63 14.64 10.90
N ILE A 278 -9.69 15.20 11.68
CA ILE A 278 -8.79 16.29 11.21
C ILE A 278 -7.98 15.83 10.01
N LEU A 279 -7.39 14.63 10.08
CA LEU A 279 -6.56 14.08 9.02
C LEU A 279 -7.37 13.81 7.73
N LEU A 280 -8.59 13.27 7.83
CA LEU A 280 -9.44 13.03 6.66
C LEU A 280 -9.84 14.35 5.99
N THR A 281 -10.20 15.37 6.80
CA THR A 281 -10.53 16.70 6.28
C THR A 281 -9.31 17.36 5.63
N ALA A 282 -8.14 17.30 6.27
CA ALA A 282 -6.90 17.84 5.72
C ALA A 282 -6.49 17.10 4.43
N ALA A 283 -6.66 15.78 4.35
CA ALA A 283 -6.44 15.01 3.13
C ALA A 283 -7.35 15.51 1.99
N ALA A 284 -8.65 15.69 2.25
CA ALA A 284 -9.59 16.23 1.27
C ALA A 284 -9.16 17.62 0.77
N VAL A 285 -8.79 18.51 1.70
CA VAL A 285 -8.34 19.87 1.36
C VAL A 285 -7.05 19.86 0.53
N PHE A 286 -6.07 19.01 0.84
CA PHE A 286 -4.80 18.98 0.10
C PHE A 286 -4.91 18.30 -1.27
N PHE A 287 -5.97 17.56 -1.56
CA PHE A 287 -6.21 17.04 -2.90
C PHE A 287 -6.72 18.10 -3.89
N ILE A 288 -7.42 19.12 -3.43
CA ILE A 288 -7.96 20.19 -4.31
C ILE A 288 -6.84 20.96 -5.01
N PRO A 289 -5.81 21.50 -4.31
CA PRO A 289 -4.70 22.19 -4.98
C PRO A 289 -3.89 21.27 -5.91
N GLN A 290 -3.83 19.96 -5.65
CA GLN A 290 -3.19 19.03 -6.58
C GLN A 290 -3.97 18.92 -7.89
N ALA A 291 -5.32 18.95 -7.85
CA ALA A 291 -6.16 18.97 -9.04
C ALA A 291 -6.02 20.27 -9.85
N LEU A 292 -5.71 21.38 -9.17
CA LEU A 292 -5.54 22.73 -9.73
C LEU A 292 -4.07 23.06 -10.02
N ALA A 293 -3.14 22.12 -9.86
CA ALA A 293 -1.73 22.38 -10.03
C ALA A 293 -1.44 22.89 -11.45
N SER A 294 -0.81 24.05 -11.55
CA SER A 294 -0.33 24.66 -12.78
C SER A 294 1.17 24.45 -13.01
N SER A 295 1.85 23.84 -12.05
CA SER A 295 3.29 23.55 -12.11
C SER A 295 3.64 22.28 -11.31
N LEU A 296 4.72 21.66 -11.72
CA LEU A 296 5.27 20.51 -11.00
C LEU A 296 5.61 20.84 -9.54
N SER A 297 6.20 22.01 -9.28
CA SER A 297 6.56 22.44 -7.92
C SER A 297 5.34 22.53 -7.00
N MET A 298 4.22 23.07 -7.50
CA MET A 298 2.96 23.09 -6.77
C MET A 298 2.46 21.69 -6.45
N LEU A 299 2.48 20.78 -7.43
CA LEU A 299 2.12 19.38 -7.22
C LEU A 299 2.99 18.73 -6.14
N LEU A 300 4.32 18.89 -6.21
CA LEU A 300 5.27 18.29 -5.25
C LEU A 300 5.03 18.78 -3.82
N VAL A 301 4.79 20.08 -3.63
CA VAL A 301 4.50 20.66 -2.31
C VAL A 301 3.22 20.03 -1.73
N PHE A 302 2.12 19.99 -2.49
CA PHE A 302 0.86 19.44 -1.98
C PHE A 302 0.89 17.92 -1.86
N ARG A 303 1.68 17.20 -2.66
CA ARG A 303 1.98 15.77 -2.46
C ARG A 303 2.71 15.52 -1.15
N PHE A 304 3.68 16.36 -0.81
CA PHE A 304 4.40 16.29 0.45
C PHE A 304 3.49 16.59 1.66
N LEU A 305 2.68 17.65 1.60
CA LEU A 305 1.71 18.00 2.64
C LEU A 305 0.66 16.89 2.83
N PHE A 306 0.14 16.33 1.74
CA PHE A 306 -0.74 15.16 1.79
C PHE A 306 -0.05 13.96 2.44
N GLY A 307 1.23 13.74 2.14
CA GLY A 307 2.05 12.70 2.79
C GLY A 307 2.10 12.87 4.30
N MET A 308 2.29 14.09 4.81
CA MET A 308 2.28 14.36 6.26
C MET A 308 0.97 13.92 6.92
N VAL A 309 -0.15 14.07 6.24
CA VAL A 309 -1.48 13.62 6.71
C VAL A 309 -1.61 12.10 6.63
N MET A 310 -1.19 11.50 5.52
CA MET A 310 -1.26 10.05 5.31
C MET A 310 -0.52 9.25 6.37
N GLY A 311 0.58 9.79 6.91
CA GLY A 311 1.36 9.15 7.97
C GLY A 311 0.55 8.86 9.24
N GLY A 312 -0.55 9.57 9.49
CA GLY A 312 -1.39 9.38 10.66
C GLY A 312 -2.67 8.57 10.43
N LEU A 313 -3.20 8.53 9.21
CA LEU A 313 -4.52 7.96 8.94
C LEU A 313 -4.63 6.47 9.31
N LEU A 314 -3.76 5.62 8.77
CA LEU A 314 -3.81 4.18 9.04
C LEU A 314 -3.42 3.80 10.47
N PRO A 315 -2.38 4.38 11.09
CA PRO A 315 -2.08 4.16 12.50
C PRO A 315 -3.23 4.52 13.44
N CYS A 316 -3.87 5.69 13.24
CA CYS A 316 -5.01 6.11 14.05
C CYS A 316 -6.21 5.16 13.93
N ILE A 317 -6.52 4.67 12.72
CA ILE A 317 -7.59 3.67 12.54
C ILE A 317 -7.23 2.36 13.24
N THR A 318 -6.01 1.87 13.06
CA THR A 318 -5.57 0.61 13.68
C THR A 318 -5.64 0.69 15.20
N ALA A 319 -5.22 1.81 15.78
CA ALA A 319 -5.32 2.06 17.21
C ALA A 319 -6.80 2.14 17.68
N ALA A 320 -7.67 2.85 16.95
CA ALA A 320 -9.09 2.93 17.25
C ALA A 320 -9.78 1.56 17.20
N ILE A 321 -9.44 0.70 16.23
CA ILE A 321 -9.93 -0.68 16.16
C ILE A 321 -9.46 -1.48 17.37
N ARG A 322 -8.17 -1.38 17.73
CA ARG A 322 -7.59 -2.10 18.87
C ARG A 322 -8.29 -1.73 20.19
N LEU A 323 -8.64 -0.47 20.38
CA LEU A 323 -9.32 -0.01 21.59
C LEU A 323 -10.76 -0.51 21.69
N LYS A 324 -11.43 -0.77 20.56
CA LYS A 324 -12.84 -1.20 20.51
C LYS A 324 -13.02 -2.72 20.41
N ALA A 325 -12.05 -3.43 19.84
CA ALA A 325 -12.13 -4.87 19.68
C ALA A 325 -11.75 -5.59 20.97
N PRO A 326 -12.55 -6.59 21.43
CA PRO A 326 -12.22 -7.44 22.57
C PRO A 326 -10.87 -8.13 22.34
N GLY A 327 -10.05 -8.21 23.40
CA GLY A 327 -8.70 -8.79 23.31
C GLY A 327 -8.66 -10.22 22.75
N SER A 328 -9.72 -11.00 22.98
CA SER A 328 -9.87 -12.38 22.51
C SER A 328 -9.96 -12.52 20.98
N ILE A 329 -10.58 -11.55 20.29
CA ILE A 329 -10.79 -11.56 18.81
C ILE A 329 -10.05 -10.43 18.10
N GLN A 330 -9.26 -9.61 18.81
CA GLN A 330 -8.60 -8.41 18.29
C GLN A 330 -7.73 -8.71 17.05
N GLY A 331 -7.01 -9.85 17.06
CA GLY A 331 -6.18 -10.25 15.92
C GLY A 331 -7.00 -10.55 14.65
N GLU A 332 -8.17 -11.17 14.79
CA GLU A 332 -9.05 -11.48 13.67
C GLU A 332 -9.72 -10.21 13.12
N VAL A 333 -10.18 -9.33 14.01
CA VAL A 333 -10.75 -8.02 13.62
C VAL A 333 -9.73 -7.18 12.84
N LEU A 334 -8.47 -7.14 13.29
CA LEU A 334 -7.39 -6.48 12.54
C LEU A 334 -7.10 -7.19 11.20
N GLY A 335 -7.22 -8.51 11.14
CA GLY A 335 -7.12 -9.27 9.90
C GLY A 335 -8.20 -8.87 8.88
N TYR A 336 -9.45 -8.73 9.31
CA TYR A 336 -10.52 -8.22 8.45
C TYR A 336 -10.24 -6.77 7.99
N ASN A 337 -9.72 -5.91 8.87
CA ASN A 337 -9.32 -4.55 8.47
C ASN A 337 -8.25 -4.56 7.36
N VAL A 338 -7.29 -5.49 7.40
CA VAL A 338 -6.32 -5.67 6.32
C VAL A 338 -7.00 -6.09 5.01
N SER A 339 -8.06 -6.92 5.06
CA SER A 339 -8.84 -7.27 3.88
C SER A 339 -9.52 -6.04 3.24
N PHE A 340 -10.13 -5.17 4.05
CA PHE A 340 -10.69 -3.90 3.58
C PHE A 340 -9.62 -2.99 2.98
N ARG A 341 -8.42 -2.98 3.55
CA ARG A 341 -7.26 -2.27 3.00
C ARG A 341 -6.90 -2.78 1.60
N PHE A 342 -6.83 -4.08 1.40
CA PHE A 342 -6.55 -4.68 0.08
C PHE A 342 -7.66 -4.38 -0.94
N LEU A 343 -8.92 -4.44 -0.53
CA LEU A 343 -10.03 -4.03 -1.40
C LEU A 343 -9.87 -2.59 -1.87
N GLY A 344 -9.48 -1.67 -0.98
CA GLY A 344 -9.18 -0.29 -1.35
C GLY A 344 -8.02 -0.19 -2.35
N ASN A 345 -6.96 -0.99 -2.18
CA ASN A 345 -5.82 -1.02 -3.11
C ASN A 345 -6.23 -1.52 -4.52
N VAL A 346 -7.25 -2.38 -4.62
CA VAL A 346 -7.79 -2.87 -5.90
C VAL A 346 -8.69 -1.80 -6.54
N LEU A 347 -9.64 -1.29 -5.76
CA LEU A 347 -10.66 -0.37 -6.26
C LEU A 347 -10.07 1.00 -6.63
N GLY A 348 -9.03 1.45 -5.91
CA GLY A 348 -8.40 2.74 -6.16
C GLY A 348 -7.91 2.91 -7.59
N PRO A 349 -6.96 2.10 -8.08
CA PRO A 349 -6.44 2.21 -9.45
C PRO A 349 -7.52 2.05 -10.52
N LEU A 350 -8.49 1.15 -10.30
CA LEU A 350 -9.62 0.95 -11.21
C LEU A 350 -10.47 2.22 -11.34
N LEU A 351 -10.86 2.81 -10.20
CA LEU A 351 -11.65 4.05 -10.18
C LEU A 351 -10.86 5.21 -10.79
N GLY A 352 -9.59 5.39 -10.42
CA GLY A 352 -8.74 6.43 -10.99
C GLY A 352 -8.63 6.32 -12.51
N GLY A 353 -8.30 5.13 -13.02
CA GLY A 353 -8.18 4.88 -14.46
C GLY A 353 -9.48 5.08 -15.23
N VAL A 354 -10.63 4.65 -14.68
CA VAL A 354 -11.94 4.83 -15.32
C VAL A 354 -12.34 6.30 -15.31
N ILE A 355 -12.25 7.00 -14.18
CA ILE A 355 -12.63 8.41 -14.07
C ILE A 355 -11.79 9.25 -15.02
N SER A 356 -10.47 9.11 -15.00
CA SER A 356 -9.59 9.90 -15.85
C SER A 356 -9.81 9.64 -17.33
N SER A 357 -10.11 8.41 -17.71
CA SER A 357 -10.34 8.04 -19.12
C SER A 357 -11.60 8.65 -19.74
N HIS A 358 -12.61 9.00 -18.93
CA HIS A 358 -13.86 9.60 -19.40
C HIS A 358 -13.90 11.12 -19.19
N PHE A 359 -13.12 11.63 -18.25
CA PHE A 359 -13.05 13.05 -17.91
C PHE A 359 -11.61 13.56 -18.09
N THR A 360 -10.96 13.94 -16.99
CA THR A 360 -9.59 14.44 -16.96
C THR A 360 -8.84 13.77 -15.80
N ILE A 361 -7.51 13.84 -15.81
CA ILE A 361 -6.71 13.39 -14.66
C ILE A 361 -7.08 14.21 -13.42
N SER A 362 -7.30 15.52 -13.56
CA SER A 362 -7.73 16.40 -12.46
C SER A 362 -9.07 15.95 -11.85
N ALA A 363 -10.00 15.39 -12.63
CA ALA A 363 -11.26 14.85 -12.12
C ALA A 363 -11.03 13.71 -11.11
N ALA A 364 -10.03 12.86 -11.31
CA ALA A 364 -9.68 11.80 -10.36
C ALA A 364 -9.20 12.39 -9.02
N PHE A 365 -8.48 13.51 -9.03
CA PHE A 365 -8.10 14.20 -7.79
C PHE A 365 -9.32 14.80 -7.06
N TYR A 366 -10.27 15.42 -7.78
CA TYR A 366 -11.51 15.93 -7.15
C TYR A 366 -12.35 14.82 -6.55
N VAL A 367 -12.54 13.71 -7.26
CA VAL A 367 -13.26 12.55 -6.73
C VAL A 367 -12.56 11.99 -5.50
N THR A 368 -11.24 11.92 -5.50
CA THR A 368 -10.46 11.50 -4.35
C THR A 368 -10.64 12.44 -3.16
N SER A 369 -10.61 13.76 -3.38
CA SER A 369 -10.92 14.77 -2.36
C SER A 369 -12.31 14.53 -1.76
N PHE A 370 -13.32 14.34 -2.62
CA PHE A 370 -14.68 14.04 -2.18
C PHE A 370 -14.77 12.76 -1.34
N LEU A 371 -14.05 11.69 -1.71
CA LEU A 371 -14.01 10.44 -0.94
C LEU A 371 -13.44 10.65 0.47
N PHE A 372 -12.36 11.42 0.63
CA PHE A 372 -11.81 11.76 1.94
C PHE A 372 -12.79 12.59 2.76
N PHE A 373 -13.45 13.57 2.14
CA PHE A 373 -14.47 14.38 2.79
C PHE A 373 -15.69 13.56 3.22
N ALA A 374 -16.18 12.68 2.35
CA ALA A 374 -17.26 11.75 2.67
C ALA A 374 -16.87 10.81 3.83
N GLY A 375 -15.61 10.37 3.88
CA GLY A 375 -15.08 9.61 5.01
C GLY A 375 -15.10 10.40 6.32
N ALA A 376 -14.74 11.70 6.30
CA ALA A 376 -14.83 12.57 7.46
C ALA A 376 -16.28 12.76 7.93
N CYS A 377 -17.21 12.97 7.00
CA CYS A 377 -18.64 13.06 7.31
C CYS A 377 -19.19 11.77 7.91
N LEU A 378 -18.85 10.61 7.34
CA LEU A 378 -19.25 9.30 7.84
C LEU A 378 -18.78 9.09 9.28
N LEU A 379 -17.52 9.45 9.57
CA LEU A 379 -16.98 9.37 10.93
C LEU A 379 -17.73 10.30 11.89
N TRP A 380 -18.00 11.52 11.49
CA TRP A 380 -18.71 12.50 12.29
C TRP A 380 -20.16 12.07 12.63
N ILE A 381 -20.90 11.59 11.63
CA ILE A 381 -22.26 11.05 11.83
C ILE A 381 -22.25 9.89 12.82
N THR A 382 -21.31 8.95 12.62
CA THR A 382 -21.21 7.78 13.52
C THR A 382 -20.91 8.17 14.96
N GLN A 383 -20.08 9.20 15.18
CA GLN A 383 -19.79 9.70 16.52
C GLN A 383 -21.00 10.37 17.16
N ARG A 384 -21.81 11.12 16.41
CA ARG A 384 -23.04 11.72 16.92
C ARG A 384 -24.04 10.66 17.36
N LEU A 385 -24.31 9.68 16.49
CA LEU A 385 -25.25 8.60 16.80
C LEU A 385 -24.82 7.76 18.01
N GLN A 386 -23.51 7.57 18.23
CA GLN A 386 -23.02 6.88 19.44
C GLN A 386 -23.17 7.68 20.72
N LYS A 387 -23.14 9.03 20.67
CA LYS A 387 -23.37 9.88 21.85
C LYS A 387 -24.84 9.96 22.22
N GLU A 388 -25.74 9.88 21.26
CA GLU A 388 -27.18 9.95 21.44
C GLU A 388 -27.81 8.60 21.83
N SER A 389 -27.04 7.49 21.73
CA SER A 389 -27.54 6.16 22.13
C SER A 389 -27.69 6.06 23.65
N PRO A 390 -28.87 5.69 24.17
CA PRO A 390 -29.18 5.64 25.61
C PRO A 390 -28.31 4.66 26.42
N ALA A 391 -27.55 3.79 25.78
CA ALA A 391 -26.59 2.90 26.44
C ALA A 391 -25.40 3.63 27.11
N ASN A 392 -25.10 4.90 26.76
CA ASN A 392 -24.03 5.72 27.33
C ASN A 392 -24.54 6.75 28.36
N ALA A 393 -25.82 6.74 28.67
CA ALA A 393 -26.46 7.65 29.65
C ALA A 393 -26.59 7.03 31.06
N ARG A 394 -25.92 5.85 31.29
CA ARG A 394 -25.86 5.22 32.63
C ARG A 394 -24.44 5.09 33.12
#